data_d19f1a8e160e6d67f533157f975d0f14
#
_entry.id   d19f1a8e160e6d67f533157f975d0f14
#
_cell.length_a   1.000
_cell.length_b   1.000
_cell.length_c   1.000
_cell.angle_alpha   90.00
_cell.angle_beta   90.00
_cell.angle_gamma   90.00
#
_symmetry.space_group_name_H-M   'P 1'
#
loop_
_entity.id
_entity.type
_entity.pdbx_description
1 polymer ?
#
loop_
_entity_poly.entity_id
_entity_poly.type
_entity_poly.pdbx_seq_one_letter_code
_entity_poly.pdbx_strand_id
1 'polypeptide(L)'
;MKPELAFKYESDVGEGPIWDPVSQELIWIDVTRGLIHRFNPKGGEITTLPIGQHIGAVGLFSKTHYIAAVRDGFAKINSNTGEVEYLHHVLHSPEIRFNDGKCDPRGRFVAGTMRYEPEIGTAALYSCAPDGIVTEILSGVGLSNG
;
A
#
# COMPACT_ATOMS: atom_id res chain seq x y z
N MET A 1 12.00 -11.57 23.90
CA MET A 1 12.94 -11.38 22.77
C MET A 1 13.25 -9.89 22.70
N LYS A 2 14.50 -9.46 22.62
CA LYS A 2 14.83 -8.05 22.42
C LYS A 2 14.85 -7.76 20.92
N PRO A 3 14.22 -6.67 20.43
CA PRO A 3 14.33 -6.28 19.05
C PRO A 3 15.76 -5.82 18.76
N GLU A 4 16.25 -6.16 17.56
CA GLU A 4 17.53 -5.73 17.04
C GLU A 4 17.30 -4.93 15.75
N LEU A 5 18.13 -3.90 15.55
CA LEU A 5 18.07 -3.10 14.32
C LEU A 5 18.66 -3.92 13.18
N ALA A 6 17.80 -4.36 12.24
CA ALA A 6 18.24 -5.13 11.08
C ALA A 6 19.06 -4.28 10.11
N PHE A 7 18.65 -3.03 9.88
CA PHE A 7 19.34 -2.04 9.04
C PHE A 7 18.85 -0.63 9.38
N LYS A 8 19.69 0.37 9.09
CA LYS A 8 19.31 1.77 9.25
C LYS A 8 18.81 2.32 7.92
N TYR A 9 17.56 2.80 7.91
CA TYR A 9 16.94 3.42 6.74
C TYR A 9 16.01 4.54 7.17
N GLU A 10 15.94 5.62 6.39
CA GLU A 10 15.10 6.78 6.69
C GLU A 10 13.98 6.87 5.63
N SER A 11 12.75 6.75 6.08
CA SER A 11 11.54 7.05 5.32
C SER A 11 10.93 8.35 5.84
N ASP A 12 10.22 9.05 4.98
CA ASP A 12 9.42 10.21 5.40
C ASP A 12 8.19 9.73 6.19
N VAL A 13 7.41 8.83 5.59
CA VAL A 13 6.33 8.11 6.25
C VAL A 13 6.44 6.63 5.88
N GLY A 14 7.25 5.88 6.65
CA GLY A 14 7.46 4.44 6.44
C GLY A 14 6.31 3.63 7.02
N GLU A 15 5.61 2.85 6.17
CA GLU A 15 4.39 2.14 6.54
C GLU A 15 4.23 0.80 5.81
N GLY A 16 3.20 0.04 6.21
CA GLY A 16 2.70 -1.14 5.52
C GLY A 16 3.72 -2.26 5.31
N PRO A 17 4.52 -2.68 6.32
CA PRO A 17 5.50 -3.74 6.12
C PRO A 17 4.82 -5.08 5.84
N ILE A 18 5.27 -5.76 4.79
CA ILE A 18 4.87 -7.12 4.43
C ILE A 18 6.10 -7.98 4.15
N TRP A 19 5.99 -9.26 4.44
CA TRP A 19 7.01 -10.25 4.10
C TRP A 19 6.61 -11.03 2.85
N ASP A 20 7.46 -11.04 1.84
CA ASP A 20 7.31 -11.94 0.69
C ASP A 20 8.04 -13.26 0.96
N PRO A 21 7.32 -14.36 1.19
CA PRO A 21 7.93 -15.65 1.46
C PRO A 21 8.60 -16.28 0.23
N VAL A 22 8.28 -15.81 -0.98
CA VAL A 22 8.84 -16.35 -2.23
C VAL A 22 10.19 -15.70 -2.52
N SER A 23 10.27 -14.37 -2.53
CA SER A 23 11.53 -13.65 -2.74
C SER A 23 12.39 -13.59 -1.47
N GLN A 24 11.83 -13.88 -0.30
CA GLN A 24 12.47 -13.74 1.02
C GLN A 24 12.89 -12.29 1.29
N GLU A 25 12.00 -11.35 0.97
CA GLU A 25 12.21 -9.92 1.13
C GLU A 25 11.19 -9.30 2.07
N LEU A 26 11.63 -8.32 2.84
CA LEU A 26 10.76 -7.37 3.52
C LEU A 26 10.42 -6.25 2.52
N ILE A 27 9.13 -5.98 2.38
CA ILE A 27 8.61 -4.90 1.53
C ILE A 27 7.92 -3.89 2.45
N TRP A 28 8.14 -2.60 2.21
CA TRP A 28 7.41 -1.51 2.88
C TRP A 28 7.27 -0.33 1.94
N ILE A 29 6.47 0.64 2.31
CA ILE A 29 6.23 1.85 1.52
C ILE A 29 6.74 3.09 2.24
N ASP A 30 7.07 4.12 1.46
CA ASP A 30 7.16 5.51 1.92
C ASP A 30 5.99 6.27 1.30
N VAL A 31 4.98 6.55 2.12
CA VAL A 31 3.67 7.03 1.67
C VAL A 31 3.78 8.34 0.88
N THR A 32 4.45 9.32 1.46
CA THR A 32 4.52 10.69 0.92
C THR A 32 5.47 10.81 -0.25
N ARG A 33 6.57 10.06 -0.23
CA ARG A 33 7.52 10.00 -1.34
C ARG A 33 7.06 9.10 -2.49
N GLY A 34 6.01 8.29 -2.27
CA GLY A 34 5.50 7.36 -3.27
C GLY A 34 6.53 6.31 -3.67
N LEU A 35 7.13 5.67 -2.69
CA LEU A 35 8.18 4.67 -2.90
C LEU A 35 7.76 3.31 -2.34
N ILE A 36 8.11 2.24 -3.04
CA ILE A 36 8.11 0.88 -2.52
C ILE A 36 9.56 0.45 -2.31
N HIS A 37 9.87 -0.01 -1.11
CA HIS A 37 11.18 -0.52 -0.76
C HIS A 37 11.14 -2.03 -0.59
N ARG A 38 12.24 -2.70 -0.95
CA ARG A 38 12.47 -4.13 -0.70
C ARG A 38 13.82 -4.30 -0.04
N PHE A 39 13.87 -5.10 0.99
CA PHE A 39 15.09 -5.46 1.71
C PHE A 39 15.28 -6.96 1.71
N ASN A 40 16.44 -7.41 1.21
CA ASN A 40 16.86 -8.80 1.29
C ASN A 40 17.76 -9.00 2.51
N PRO A 41 17.31 -9.71 3.57
CA PRO A 41 18.11 -9.89 4.78
C PRO A 41 19.39 -10.68 4.58
N LYS A 42 19.47 -11.53 3.54
CA LYS A 42 20.65 -12.35 3.24
C LYS A 42 21.75 -11.55 2.56
N GLY A 43 21.37 -10.69 1.63
CA GLY A 43 22.32 -9.85 0.87
C GLY A 43 22.56 -8.48 1.50
N GLY A 44 21.66 -8.03 2.39
CA GLY A 44 21.72 -6.67 2.95
C GLY A 44 21.33 -5.58 1.95
N GLU A 45 20.85 -5.94 0.77
CA GLU A 45 20.51 -5.01 -0.29
C GLU A 45 19.14 -4.41 -0.09
N ILE A 46 19.01 -3.10 -0.35
CA ILE A 46 17.74 -2.39 -0.40
C ILE A 46 17.54 -1.90 -1.83
N THR A 47 16.41 -2.27 -2.42
CA THR A 47 15.95 -1.72 -3.70
C THR A 47 14.78 -0.80 -3.47
N THR A 48 14.71 0.28 -4.25
CA THR A 48 13.65 1.29 -4.17
C THR A 48 13.00 1.45 -5.53
N LEU A 49 11.67 1.41 -5.54
CA LEU A 49 10.84 1.51 -6.72
C LEU A 49 9.99 2.78 -6.63
N PRO A 50 10.25 3.81 -7.43
CA PRO A 50 9.46 5.03 -7.43
C PRO A 50 8.13 4.80 -8.15
N ILE A 51 7.03 5.26 -7.53
CA ILE A 51 5.66 5.14 -8.06
C ILE A 51 5.16 6.48 -8.60
N GLY A 52 5.78 7.59 -8.19
CA GLY A 52 5.47 8.92 -8.68
C GLY A 52 4.20 9.54 -8.11
N GLN A 53 3.57 8.91 -7.11
CA GLN A 53 2.41 9.41 -6.40
C GLN A 53 2.33 8.80 -5.00
N HIS A 54 1.48 9.33 -4.12
CA HIS A 54 1.23 8.73 -2.82
C HIS A 54 0.77 7.28 -2.96
N ILE A 55 1.27 6.43 -2.07
CA ILE A 55 0.89 5.03 -1.96
C ILE A 55 0.52 4.75 -0.50
N GLY A 56 -0.74 4.42 -0.25
CA GLY A 56 -1.26 4.19 1.09
C GLY A 56 -0.99 2.79 1.62
N ALA A 57 -1.05 1.80 0.73
CA ALA A 57 -0.82 0.41 1.10
C ALA A 57 -0.38 -0.43 -0.10
N VAL A 58 0.33 -1.53 0.18
CA VAL A 58 0.78 -2.50 -0.83
C VAL A 58 0.51 -3.92 -0.34
N GLY A 59 0.20 -4.81 -1.29
CA GLY A 59 0.04 -6.25 -1.06
C GLY A 59 0.67 -7.08 -2.19
N LEU A 60 0.91 -8.35 -1.92
CA LEU A 60 1.40 -9.28 -2.94
C LEU A 60 0.25 -9.67 -3.86
N PHE A 61 0.40 -9.53 -5.18
CA PHE A 61 -0.60 -9.92 -6.17
C PHE A 61 -0.14 -11.12 -7.00
N SER A 62 1.06 -11.04 -7.55
CA SER A 62 1.67 -12.11 -8.33
C SER A 62 3.20 -12.05 -8.21
N LYS A 63 3.91 -12.94 -8.92
CA LYS A 63 5.38 -12.93 -8.96
C LYS A 63 5.98 -11.63 -9.51
N THR A 64 5.22 -10.89 -10.29
CA THR A 64 5.70 -9.70 -11.03
C THR A 64 4.90 -8.44 -10.73
N HIS A 65 3.86 -8.54 -9.88
CA HIS A 65 3.03 -7.38 -9.58
C HIS A 65 2.63 -7.36 -8.10
N TYR A 66 2.55 -6.15 -7.58
CA TYR A 66 1.87 -5.82 -6.34
C TYR A 66 0.44 -5.36 -6.65
N ILE A 67 -0.48 -5.54 -5.69
CA ILE A 67 -1.70 -4.76 -5.58
C ILE A 67 -1.43 -3.58 -4.66
N ALA A 68 -1.92 -2.41 -5.00
CA ALA A 68 -1.71 -1.21 -4.19
C ALA A 68 -2.96 -0.34 -4.12
N ALA A 69 -3.13 0.31 -2.98
CA ALA A 69 -3.99 1.48 -2.84
C ALA A 69 -3.10 2.71 -3.03
N VAL A 70 -3.16 3.26 -4.23
CA VAL A 70 -2.44 4.49 -4.60
C VAL A 70 -3.28 5.71 -4.19
N ARG A 71 -2.86 6.92 -4.55
CA ARG A 71 -3.48 8.15 -4.07
C ARG A 71 -5.01 8.15 -4.14
N ASP A 72 -5.58 7.74 -5.27
CA ASP A 72 -7.01 7.89 -5.59
C ASP A 72 -7.71 6.61 -6.07
N GLY A 73 -7.03 5.47 -6.02
CA GLY A 73 -7.60 4.21 -6.50
C GLY A 73 -6.80 2.98 -6.17
N PHE A 74 -7.25 1.87 -6.74
CA PHE A 74 -6.54 0.61 -6.71
C PHE A 74 -5.78 0.39 -8.02
N ALA A 75 -4.57 -0.12 -7.91
CA ALA A 75 -3.70 -0.35 -9.06
C ALA A 75 -2.86 -1.62 -8.88
N LYS A 76 -2.49 -2.24 -10.00
CA LYS A 76 -1.36 -3.16 -10.05
C LYS A 76 -0.09 -2.35 -10.30
N ILE A 77 0.98 -2.75 -9.65
CA ILE A 77 2.30 -2.13 -9.81
C ILE A 77 3.27 -3.22 -10.24
N ASN A 78 3.90 -3.05 -11.38
CA ASN A 78 4.96 -3.96 -11.81
C ASN A 78 6.13 -3.88 -10.82
N SER A 79 6.47 -5.02 -10.21
CA SER A 79 7.47 -5.09 -9.13
C SER A 79 8.91 -4.81 -9.58
N ASN A 80 9.17 -4.78 -10.89
CA ASN A 80 10.48 -4.52 -11.45
C ASN A 80 10.62 -3.09 -12.01
N THR A 81 9.55 -2.56 -12.60
CA THR A 81 9.59 -1.26 -13.32
C THR A 81 8.93 -0.13 -12.57
N GLY A 82 8.03 -0.41 -11.62
CA GLY A 82 7.21 0.60 -10.95
C GLY A 82 6.03 1.09 -11.82
N GLU A 83 5.82 0.51 -12.98
CA GLU A 83 4.69 0.87 -13.85
C GLU A 83 3.37 0.62 -13.13
N VAL A 84 2.50 1.62 -13.14
CA VAL A 84 1.20 1.62 -12.46
C VAL A 84 0.08 1.39 -13.47
N GLU A 85 -0.63 0.29 -13.31
CA GLU A 85 -1.85 -0.04 -14.06
C GLU A 85 -3.06 0.11 -13.13
N TYR A 86 -3.86 1.17 -13.34
CA TYR A 86 -5.06 1.35 -12.55
C TYR A 86 -6.10 0.26 -12.81
N LEU A 87 -6.60 -0.33 -11.75
CA LEU A 87 -7.76 -1.22 -11.77
C LEU A 87 -9.05 -0.40 -11.65
N HIS A 88 -9.06 0.56 -10.74
CA HIS A 88 -10.22 1.40 -10.51
C HIS A 88 -9.85 2.71 -9.81
N HIS A 89 -10.35 3.83 -10.34
CA HIS A 89 -10.32 5.12 -9.64
C HIS A 89 -11.52 5.21 -8.71
N VAL A 90 -11.26 5.45 -7.44
CA VAL A 90 -12.29 5.48 -6.38
C VAL A 90 -12.56 6.89 -5.90
N LEU A 91 -11.48 7.66 -5.70
CA LEU A 91 -11.56 8.98 -5.08
C LEU A 91 -11.52 10.06 -6.16
N HIS A 92 -12.44 11.01 -6.04
CA HIS A 92 -12.55 12.16 -6.95
C HIS A 92 -12.18 13.49 -6.28
N SER A 93 -11.92 13.47 -4.95
CA SER A 93 -11.51 14.66 -4.20
C SER A 93 -9.98 14.68 -4.01
N PRO A 94 -9.31 15.82 -4.27
CA PRO A 94 -7.89 15.95 -4.00
C PRO A 94 -7.55 15.99 -2.50
N GLU A 95 -8.54 16.18 -1.65
CA GLU A 95 -8.39 16.28 -0.19
C GLU A 95 -8.38 14.92 0.51
N ILE A 96 -8.76 13.84 -0.21
CA ILE A 96 -8.82 12.49 0.32
C ILE A 96 -7.78 11.63 -0.41
N ARG A 97 -7.15 10.73 0.32
CA ARG A 97 -6.23 9.72 -0.20
C ARG A 97 -6.48 8.37 0.45
N PHE A 98 -5.99 7.31 -0.16
CA PHE A 98 -5.85 6.04 0.56
C PHE A 98 -4.79 6.15 1.65
N ASN A 99 -5.00 5.41 2.76
CA ASN A 99 -4.08 5.34 3.90
C ASN A 99 -3.54 3.93 4.04
N ASP A 100 -4.12 3.10 4.89
CA ASP A 100 -3.62 1.75 5.15
C ASP A 100 -4.50 0.70 4.50
N GLY A 101 -3.96 -0.50 4.32
CA GLY A 101 -4.70 -1.61 3.73
C GLY A 101 -3.93 -2.93 3.76
N LYS A 102 -4.67 -4.02 3.62
CA LYS A 102 -4.12 -5.38 3.67
C LYS A 102 -4.94 -6.37 2.86
N CYS A 103 -4.30 -7.42 2.38
CA CYS A 103 -5.01 -8.56 1.79
C CYS A 103 -5.71 -9.37 2.88
N ASP A 104 -6.97 -9.71 2.64
CA ASP A 104 -7.71 -10.64 3.49
C ASP A 104 -7.46 -12.12 3.08
N PRO A 105 -7.89 -13.10 3.90
CA PRO A 105 -7.71 -14.51 3.59
C PRO A 105 -8.44 -15.01 2.32
N ARG A 106 -9.35 -14.20 1.77
CA ARG A 106 -10.05 -14.48 0.51
C ARG A 106 -9.36 -13.88 -0.71
N GLY A 107 -8.22 -13.23 -0.52
CA GLY A 107 -7.43 -12.59 -1.58
C GLY A 107 -7.97 -11.23 -2.02
N ARG A 108 -8.92 -10.62 -1.28
CA ARG A 108 -9.35 -9.25 -1.53
C ARG A 108 -8.36 -8.28 -0.88
N PHE A 109 -8.04 -7.21 -1.55
CA PHE A 109 -7.25 -6.13 -0.96
C PHE A 109 -8.17 -5.09 -0.36
N VAL A 110 -8.17 -5.00 0.96
CA VAL A 110 -8.99 -4.05 1.71
C VAL A 110 -8.13 -2.85 2.07
N ALA A 111 -8.60 -1.64 1.74
CA ALA A 111 -7.88 -0.41 2.05
C ALA A 111 -8.86 0.71 2.44
N GLY A 112 -8.43 1.51 3.38
CA GLY A 112 -9.20 2.63 3.87
C GLY A 112 -8.65 3.96 3.43
N THR A 113 -9.48 4.98 3.52
CA THR A 113 -9.14 6.35 3.14
C THR A 113 -8.99 7.26 4.35
N MET A 114 -8.45 8.44 4.12
CA MET A 114 -8.41 9.56 5.06
C MET A 114 -8.38 10.88 4.31
N ARG A 115 -8.78 11.96 4.97
CA ARG A 115 -8.45 13.31 4.51
C ARG A 115 -7.02 13.68 4.92
N TYR A 116 -6.38 14.54 4.13
CA TYR A 116 -5.09 15.14 4.52
C TYR A 116 -5.24 15.95 5.81
N GLU A 117 -6.35 16.69 5.93
CA GLU A 117 -6.79 17.28 7.20
C GLU A 117 -7.83 16.34 7.83
N PRO A 118 -7.46 15.55 8.86
CA PRO A 118 -8.31 14.52 9.41
C PRO A 118 -9.65 15.07 9.94
N GLU A 119 -10.75 14.49 9.46
CA GLU A 119 -12.10 14.85 9.87
C GLU A 119 -12.91 13.57 10.09
N ILE A 120 -13.60 13.47 11.24
CA ILE A 120 -14.40 12.30 11.59
C ILE A 120 -15.56 12.13 10.60
N GLY A 121 -15.77 10.90 10.14
CA GLY A 121 -16.91 10.56 9.30
C GLY A 121 -16.74 10.86 7.82
N THR A 122 -15.55 11.27 7.37
CA THR A 122 -15.31 11.68 5.98
C THR A 122 -14.58 10.66 5.14
N ALA A 123 -14.16 9.56 5.75
CA ALA A 123 -13.42 8.48 5.10
C ALA A 123 -14.26 7.20 4.99
N ALA A 124 -13.77 6.27 4.19
CA ALA A 124 -14.43 5.00 3.93
C ALA A 124 -13.42 3.85 3.80
N LEU A 125 -13.92 2.64 3.89
CA LEU A 125 -13.17 1.41 3.67
C LEU A 125 -13.68 0.75 2.40
N TYR A 126 -12.76 0.36 1.53
CA TYR A 126 -13.03 -0.28 0.24
C TYR A 126 -12.39 -1.66 0.17
N SER A 127 -13.00 -2.52 -0.61
CA SER A 127 -12.50 -3.85 -0.96
C SER A 127 -12.30 -3.94 -2.46
N CYS A 128 -11.11 -4.31 -2.89
CA CYS A 128 -10.79 -4.65 -4.27
C CYS A 128 -10.65 -6.17 -4.38
N ALA A 129 -11.52 -6.81 -5.15
CA ALA A 129 -11.48 -8.24 -5.39
C ALA A 129 -10.36 -8.61 -6.40
N PRO A 130 -9.93 -9.89 -6.48
CA PRO A 130 -8.89 -10.30 -7.41
C PRO A 130 -9.19 -10.03 -8.89
N ASP A 131 -10.46 -9.95 -9.26
CA ASP A 131 -10.94 -9.58 -10.60
C ASP A 131 -10.98 -8.06 -10.86
N GLY A 132 -10.59 -7.24 -9.87
CA GLY A 132 -10.56 -5.79 -9.96
C GLY A 132 -11.88 -5.10 -9.58
N ILE A 133 -12.91 -5.84 -9.19
CA ILE A 133 -14.18 -5.24 -8.73
C ILE A 133 -13.94 -4.56 -7.37
N VAL A 134 -14.29 -3.28 -7.28
CA VAL A 134 -14.16 -2.48 -6.08
C VAL A 134 -15.54 -2.22 -5.46
N THR A 135 -15.62 -2.38 -4.14
CA THR A 135 -16.84 -2.17 -3.36
C THR A 135 -16.51 -1.35 -2.11
N GLU A 136 -17.28 -0.30 -1.85
CA GLU A 136 -17.28 0.35 -0.54
C GLU A 136 -17.95 -0.58 0.47
N ILE A 137 -17.24 -0.91 1.56
CA ILE A 137 -17.72 -1.84 2.59
C ILE A 137 -18.06 -1.16 3.92
N LEU A 138 -17.57 0.05 4.13
CA LEU A 138 -17.89 0.86 5.30
C LEU A 138 -17.64 2.33 4.98
N SER A 139 -18.58 3.19 5.34
CA SER A 139 -18.46 4.65 5.27
C SER A 139 -18.46 5.28 6.67
N GLY A 140 -18.14 6.57 6.73
CA GLY A 140 -18.23 7.33 7.98
C GLY A 140 -17.09 7.06 8.95
N VAL A 141 -15.95 6.54 8.49
CA VAL A 141 -14.72 6.44 9.30
C VAL A 141 -13.95 7.76 9.28
N GLY A 142 -13.12 7.99 10.30
CA GLY A 142 -12.28 9.19 10.33
C GLY A 142 -10.93 8.95 9.65
N LEU A 143 -10.19 7.97 10.15
CA LEU A 143 -8.89 7.54 9.65
C LEU A 143 -8.82 6.03 9.80
N SER A 144 -8.58 5.35 8.69
CA SER A 144 -8.46 3.90 8.67
C SER A 144 -7.01 3.47 8.88
N ASN A 145 -6.79 2.61 9.86
CA ASN A 145 -5.57 1.84 10.10
C ASN A 145 -5.94 0.39 10.40
N GLY A 146 -5.07 -0.57 10.09
CA GLY A 146 -5.35 -1.98 10.31
C GLY A 146 -4.16 -2.83 10.67
#